data_48041cc0097c48dfa183825f53b308b1
#
_entry.id   48041cc0097c48dfa183825f53b308b1
#
_cell.length_a   1.000
_cell.length_b   1.000
_cell.length_c   1.000
_cell.angle_alpha   90.00
_cell.angle_beta   90.00
_cell.angle_gamma   90.00
#
_symmetry.space_group_name_H-M   'P 1'
#
loop_
_entity.id
_entity.type
_entity.pdbx_description
1 polymer ?
#
loop_
_entity_poly.entity_id
_entity_poly.type
_entity_poly.pdbx_seq_one_letter_code
_entity_poly.pdbx_strand_id
1 'polypeptide(L)'
;MWGIFYRMQQYLDLLFRVRQDGVWKDDRTGTGTYSVFGHQMRFDLSEGFPMVTTKKLHLKSIIHELLWFLKGDTNIAYLNANGVSIWDEWADKNGDLGPVYGAQWRSWPAPGGGVIDQIANLQTQIHANPNSRRLIVSAWNPAEVDNMALPPCHCLFQFYVANGRLSCQLYQRSADIFLGVPFNIASYALLTMMMAQASDLKAGEFIHTIGDAHLYSNHVEQAD
;
A
#
# COMPACT_ATOMS: atom_id res chain seq x y z
N MET A 1 23.38 5.52 -17.96
CA MET A 1 22.97 4.16 -17.51
C MET A 1 23.07 3.95 -15.99
N TRP A 2 23.67 4.84 -15.21
CA TRP A 2 23.82 4.75 -13.74
C TRP A 2 22.57 5.20 -12.93
N GLY A 3 21.66 5.99 -13.50
CA GLY A 3 20.51 6.55 -12.77
C GLY A 3 19.39 5.57 -12.43
N ILE A 4 19.28 4.43 -13.12
CA ILE A 4 18.19 3.44 -12.90
C ILE A 4 18.47 2.59 -11.65
N PHE A 5 19.73 2.26 -11.39
CA PHE A 5 20.11 1.47 -10.20
C PHE A 5 19.94 2.24 -8.89
N TYR A 6 20.13 3.54 -8.88
CA TYR A 6 19.99 4.36 -7.67
C TYR A 6 18.55 4.43 -7.15
N ARG A 7 17.55 4.25 -8.03
CA ARG A 7 16.11 4.37 -7.69
C ARG A 7 15.51 3.14 -7.02
N MET A 8 16.25 2.02 -6.99
CA MET A 8 15.78 0.77 -6.36
C MET A 8 16.63 0.34 -5.17
N GLN A 9 17.66 1.12 -4.84
CA GLN A 9 18.61 0.78 -3.79
C GLN A 9 17.89 0.55 -2.46
N GLN A 10 16.88 1.36 -2.13
CA GLN A 10 16.11 1.24 -0.90
C GLN A 10 15.41 -0.13 -0.78
N TYR A 11 14.88 -0.64 -1.90
CA TYR A 11 14.25 -1.96 -1.93
C TYR A 11 15.30 -3.08 -1.86
N LEU A 12 16.42 -2.95 -2.55
CA LEU A 12 17.53 -3.91 -2.48
C LEU A 12 18.15 -3.95 -1.08
N ASP A 13 18.29 -2.81 -0.42
CA ASP A 13 18.77 -2.72 0.96
C ASP A 13 17.81 -3.44 1.93
N LEU A 14 16.50 -3.37 1.71
CA LEU A 14 15.52 -4.13 2.48
C LEU A 14 15.69 -5.65 2.27
N LEU A 15 15.79 -6.10 1.00
CA LEU A 15 16.05 -7.52 0.70
C LEU A 15 17.31 -8.00 1.38
N PHE A 16 18.41 -7.25 1.22
CA PHE A 16 19.70 -7.57 1.83
C PHE A 16 19.59 -7.64 3.37
N ARG A 17 18.92 -6.66 4.01
CA ARG A 17 18.73 -6.64 5.45
C ARG A 17 17.98 -7.88 5.94
N VAL A 18 16.87 -8.25 5.28
CA VAL A 18 16.10 -9.46 5.68
C VAL A 18 16.90 -10.74 5.47
N ARG A 19 17.73 -10.79 4.44
CA ARG A 19 18.62 -11.92 4.20
C ARG A 19 19.73 -12.04 5.25
N GLN A 20 20.28 -10.94 5.75
CA GLN A 20 21.38 -10.92 6.71
C GLN A 20 20.92 -11.03 8.16
N ASP A 21 19.88 -10.27 8.53
CA ASP A 21 19.46 -10.07 9.92
C ASP A 21 18.13 -10.79 10.24
N GLY A 22 17.47 -11.39 9.22
CA GLY A 22 16.15 -11.98 9.37
C GLY A 22 16.14 -13.18 10.31
N VAL A 23 15.20 -13.15 11.25
CA VAL A 23 14.94 -14.26 12.17
C VAL A 23 13.91 -15.19 11.55
N TRP A 24 14.15 -16.49 11.64
CA TRP A 24 13.18 -17.50 11.21
C TRP A 24 11.92 -17.45 12.06
N LYS A 25 10.76 -17.51 11.37
CA LYS A 25 9.45 -17.64 11.98
C LYS A 25 8.60 -18.64 11.20
N ASP A 26 7.85 -19.44 11.96
CA ASP A 26 6.75 -20.19 11.38
C ASP A 26 5.63 -19.24 10.97
N ASP A 27 4.90 -19.60 9.92
CA ASP A 27 3.78 -18.83 9.42
C ASP A 27 2.54 -19.69 9.21
N ARG A 28 1.40 -19.04 8.96
CA ARG A 28 0.10 -19.71 8.77
C ARG A 28 0.09 -20.69 7.60
N THR A 29 0.95 -20.49 6.60
CA THR A 29 1.00 -21.37 5.40
C THR A 29 1.89 -22.58 5.61
N GLY A 30 2.68 -22.64 6.68
CA GLY A 30 3.66 -23.69 6.93
C GLY A 30 4.92 -23.59 6.07
N THR A 31 5.09 -22.53 5.29
CA THR A 31 6.27 -22.30 4.45
C THR A 31 7.47 -21.84 5.27
N GLY A 32 7.21 -21.00 6.30
CA GLY A 32 8.23 -20.34 7.09
C GLY A 32 8.79 -19.08 6.41
N THR A 33 9.21 -18.13 7.22
CA THR A 33 9.72 -16.83 6.78
C THR A 33 10.97 -16.42 7.52
N TYR A 34 11.83 -15.64 6.84
CA TYR A 34 12.86 -14.81 7.50
C TYR A 34 12.29 -13.40 7.64
N SER A 35 12.35 -12.81 8.82
CA SER A 35 11.70 -11.54 9.09
C SER A 35 12.56 -10.61 9.93
N VAL A 36 12.46 -9.29 9.66
CA VAL A 36 12.93 -8.21 10.53
C VAL A 36 11.76 -7.33 10.93
N PHE A 37 11.82 -6.74 12.12
CA PHE A 37 10.78 -5.84 12.60
C PHE A 37 11.24 -4.38 12.53
N GLY A 38 10.46 -3.56 11.82
CA GLY A 38 10.71 -2.15 11.64
C GLY A 38 11.72 -1.83 10.53
N HIS A 39 11.23 -1.33 9.39
CA HIS A 39 12.05 -0.80 8.29
C HIS A 39 11.35 0.37 7.62
N GLN A 40 12.13 1.32 7.10
CA GLN A 40 11.57 2.45 6.36
C GLN A 40 12.38 2.70 5.08
N MET A 41 11.67 2.86 3.98
CA MET A 41 12.22 3.27 2.67
C MET A 41 11.67 4.64 2.29
N ARG A 42 12.44 5.41 1.51
CA ARG A 42 12.03 6.72 0.97
C ARG A 42 12.29 6.78 -0.53
N PHE A 43 11.30 7.30 -1.26
CA PHE A 43 11.35 7.47 -2.72
C PHE A 43 10.97 8.90 -3.08
N ASP A 44 11.89 9.67 -3.64
CA ASP A 44 11.60 11.01 -4.18
C ASP A 44 10.88 10.87 -5.54
N LEU A 45 9.59 11.21 -5.55
CA LEU A 45 8.76 11.09 -6.75
C LEU A 45 9.07 12.16 -7.80
N SER A 46 9.85 13.17 -7.48
CA SER A 46 10.34 14.14 -8.47
C SER A 46 11.43 13.57 -9.38
N GLU A 47 12.12 12.53 -8.92
CA GLU A 47 13.12 11.82 -9.72
C GLU A 47 12.50 10.80 -10.68
N GLY A 48 11.21 10.50 -10.52
CA GLY A 48 10.40 9.60 -11.33
C GLY A 48 9.63 8.56 -10.55
N PHE A 49 8.89 7.73 -11.26
CA PHE A 49 8.05 6.69 -10.68
C PHE A 49 8.91 5.52 -10.15
N PRO A 50 8.78 5.12 -8.85
CA PRO A 50 9.62 4.08 -8.25
C PRO A 50 9.12 2.67 -8.60
N MET A 51 9.23 2.29 -9.84
CA MET A 51 8.87 0.94 -10.29
C MET A 51 10.06 0.00 -10.12
N VAL A 52 9.92 -0.99 -9.25
CA VAL A 52 10.94 -2.03 -9.07
C VAL A 52 11.09 -2.83 -10.37
N THR A 53 12.32 -2.97 -10.86
CA THR A 53 12.61 -3.63 -12.15
C THR A 53 13.31 -4.97 -12.03
N THR A 54 13.71 -5.37 -10.83
CA THR A 54 14.27 -6.71 -10.55
C THR A 54 13.23 -7.82 -10.69
N LYS A 55 11.95 -7.44 -10.70
CA LYS A 55 10.82 -8.32 -10.90
C LYS A 55 9.85 -7.69 -11.90
N LYS A 56 9.23 -8.51 -12.77
CA LYS A 56 8.18 -8.03 -13.68
C LYS A 56 6.92 -7.71 -12.87
N LEU A 57 6.54 -6.45 -12.83
CA LEU A 57 5.30 -5.98 -12.21
C LEU A 57 4.17 -5.86 -13.25
N HIS A 58 2.98 -6.31 -12.88
CA HIS A 58 1.78 -6.17 -13.70
C HIS A 58 1.11 -4.83 -13.41
N LEU A 59 1.55 -3.77 -14.09
CA LEU A 59 1.09 -2.39 -13.87
C LEU A 59 -0.44 -2.24 -13.96
N LYS A 60 -1.07 -3.00 -14.86
CA LYS A 60 -2.52 -3.00 -15.00
C LYS A 60 -3.22 -3.40 -13.69
N SER A 61 -2.75 -4.44 -13.01
CA SER A 61 -3.30 -4.85 -11.70
C SER A 61 -3.14 -3.74 -10.66
N ILE A 62 -1.97 -3.10 -10.60
CA ILE A 62 -1.70 -2.00 -9.66
C ILE A 62 -2.69 -0.85 -9.86
N ILE A 63 -2.89 -0.43 -11.11
CA ILE A 63 -3.80 0.68 -11.44
C ILE A 63 -5.24 0.32 -11.10
N HIS A 64 -5.74 -0.85 -11.53
CA HIS A 64 -7.12 -1.23 -11.31
C HIS A 64 -7.43 -1.51 -9.85
N GLU A 65 -6.51 -2.11 -9.09
CA GLU A 65 -6.68 -2.29 -7.65
C GLU A 65 -6.79 -0.95 -6.92
N LEU A 66 -5.89 0.00 -7.22
CA LEU A 66 -5.96 1.34 -6.61
C LEU A 66 -7.27 2.07 -6.96
N LEU A 67 -7.71 2.01 -8.21
CA LEU A 67 -8.97 2.59 -8.63
C LEU A 67 -10.17 1.92 -7.95
N TRP A 68 -10.11 0.62 -7.74
CA TRP A 68 -11.12 -0.16 -7.03
C TRP A 68 -11.20 0.26 -5.55
N PHE A 69 -10.07 0.42 -4.85
CA PHE A 69 -10.04 0.99 -3.50
C PHE A 69 -10.63 2.40 -3.46
N LEU A 70 -10.24 3.27 -4.40
CA LEU A 70 -10.73 4.65 -4.46
C LEU A 70 -12.22 4.77 -4.79
N LYS A 71 -12.82 3.77 -5.42
CA LYS A 71 -14.27 3.67 -5.62
C LYS A 71 -15.02 3.24 -4.35
N GLY A 72 -14.35 2.70 -3.36
CA GLY A 72 -14.98 2.13 -2.17
C GLY A 72 -15.59 0.76 -2.42
N ASP A 73 -15.21 0.10 -3.52
CA ASP A 73 -15.73 -1.21 -3.91
C ASP A 73 -15.05 -2.33 -3.12
N THR A 74 -15.78 -3.39 -2.84
CA THR A 74 -15.32 -4.60 -2.13
C THR A 74 -15.57 -5.88 -2.93
N ASN A 75 -16.27 -5.77 -4.07
CA ASN A 75 -16.56 -6.91 -4.93
C ASN A 75 -15.55 -6.99 -6.08
N ILE A 76 -15.05 -8.19 -6.35
CA ILE A 76 -14.01 -8.43 -7.38
C ILE A 76 -14.51 -8.33 -8.81
N ALA A 77 -15.82 -8.18 -9.06
CA ALA A 77 -16.40 -8.14 -10.40
C ALA A 77 -15.75 -7.06 -11.30
N TYR A 78 -15.48 -5.86 -10.76
CA TYR A 78 -14.75 -4.82 -11.49
C TYR A 78 -13.33 -5.25 -11.86
N LEU A 79 -12.60 -5.88 -10.93
CA LEU A 79 -11.23 -6.35 -11.15
C LEU A 79 -11.22 -7.41 -12.25
N ASN A 80 -12.10 -8.41 -12.16
CA ASN A 80 -12.20 -9.51 -13.12
C ASN A 80 -12.61 -9.03 -14.51
N ALA A 81 -13.55 -8.08 -14.61
CA ALA A 81 -13.94 -7.44 -15.86
C ALA A 81 -12.76 -6.71 -16.55
N ASN A 82 -11.73 -6.35 -15.77
CA ASN A 82 -10.50 -5.74 -16.26
C ASN A 82 -9.33 -6.74 -16.35
N GLY A 83 -9.56 -8.03 -16.19
CA GLY A 83 -8.54 -9.08 -16.27
C GLY A 83 -7.52 -9.03 -15.13
N VAL A 84 -7.98 -8.66 -13.93
CA VAL A 84 -7.21 -8.62 -12.69
C VAL A 84 -7.81 -9.62 -11.71
N SER A 85 -7.03 -10.64 -11.33
CA SER A 85 -7.47 -11.80 -10.52
C SER A 85 -6.77 -11.91 -9.16
N ILE A 86 -6.07 -10.86 -8.73
CA ILE A 86 -5.20 -10.90 -7.53
C ILE A 86 -5.98 -11.07 -6.22
N TRP A 87 -7.29 -10.91 -6.23
CA TRP A 87 -8.17 -11.07 -5.07
C TRP A 87 -9.11 -12.27 -5.15
N ASP A 88 -9.06 -13.06 -6.24
CA ASP A 88 -10.03 -14.15 -6.50
C ASP A 88 -10.02 -15.23 -5.40
N GLU A 89 -8.84 -15.56 -4.86
CA GLU A 89 -8.70 -16.61 -3.83
C GLU A 89 -9.31 -16.22 -2.46
N TRP A 90 -9.55 -14.91 -2.23
CA TRP A 90 -10.06 -14.38 -0.97
C TRP A 90 -11.56 -14.11 -1.01
N ALA A 91 -12.13 -13.98 -2.21
CA ALA A 91 -13.52 -13.62 -2.39
C ALA A 91 -14.46 -14.79 -2.03
N ASP A 92 -15.62 -14.44 -1.49
CA ASP A 92 -16.69 -15.40 -1.29
C ASP A 92 -17.32 -15.84 -2.63
N LYS A 93 -18.30 -16.72 -2.57
CA LYS A 93 -19.02 -17.24 -3.75
C LYS A 93 -19.76 -16.17 -4.57
N ASN A 94 -19.98 -14.97 -4.01
CA ASN A 94 -20.60 -13.83 -4.67
C ASN A 94 -19.56 -12.81 -5.16
N GLY A 95 -18.28 -13.07 -4.94
CA GLY A 95 -17.18 -12.18 -5.28
C GLY A 95 -16.95 -11.07 -4.26
N ASP A 96 -17.49 -11.16 -3.07
CA ASP A 96 -17.35 -10.14 -2.02
C ASP A 96 -16.19 -10.48 -1.06
N LEU A 97 -15.50 -9.43 -0.60
CA LEU A 97 -14.36 -9.51 0.32
C LEU A 97 -14.68 -8.96 1.72
N GLY A 98 -15.93 -8.56 1.96
CA GLY A 98 -16.29 -7.83 3.17
C GLY A 98 -15.73 -6.41 3.18
N PRO A 99 -15.75 -5.69 4.32
CA PRO A 99 -15.43 -4.28 4.40
C PRO A 99 -13.92 -3.99 4.32
N VAL A 100 -13.23 -4.51 3.29
CA VAL A 100 -11.79 -4.30 3.05
C VAL A 100 -11.50 -2.86 2.62
N TYR A 101 -10.26 -2.52 2.43
CA TYR A 101 -9.66 -1.21 2.09
C TYR A 101 -10.61 -0.14 1.54
N GLY A 102 -11.29 -0.41 0.41
CA GLY A 102 -12.17 0.53 -0.26
C GLY A 102 -13.33 0.98 0.62
N ALA A 103 -14.01 0.04 1.30
CA ALA A 103 -15.08 0.35 2.24
C ALA A 103 -14.58 1.23 3.39
N GLN A 104 -13.43 0.91 3.99
CA GLN A 104 -12.86 1.71 5.07
C GLN A 104 -12.46 3.11 4.61
N TRP A 105 -11.91 3.26 3.42
CA TRP A 105 -11.50 4.56 2.88
C TRP A 105 -12.67 5.47 2.53
N ARG A 106 -13.78 4.90 2.03
CA ARG A 106 -14.89 5.66 1.43
C ARG A 106 -16.20 5.62 2.23
N SER A 107 -16.35 4.64 3.11
CA SER A 107 -17.62 4.35 3.79
C SER A 107 -17.41 3.87 5.23
N TRP A 108 -16.45 4.46 5.94
CA TRP A 108 -16.20 4.12 7.35
C TRP A 108 -17.47 4.35 8.19
N PRO A 109 -17.94 3.36 8.97
CA PRO A 109 -19.14 3.51 9.79
C PRO A 109 -19.03 4.66 10.81
N ALA A 110 -19.99 5.57 10.81
CA ALA A 110 -20.02 6.69 11.75
C ALA A 110 -20.88 6.38 12.98
N PRO A 111 -20.48 6.85 14.18
CA PRO A 111 -21.34 6.79 15.36
C PRO A 111 -22.69 7.46 15.10
N GLY A 112 -23.79 6.78 15.44
CA GLY A 112 -25.15 7.30 15.22
C GLY A 112 -25.72 7.06 13.82
N GLY A 113 -25.00 6.36 12.96
CA GLY A 113 -25.39 6.02 11.58
C GLY A 113 -24.75 6.92 10.53
N GLY A 114 -24.81 6.48 9.27
CA GLY A 114 -24.12 7.13 8.16
C GLY A 114 -22.67 6.65 8.02
N VAL A 115 -21.93 7.32 7.14
CA VAL A 115 -20.57 6.94 6.77
C VAL A 115 -19.64 8.16 6.74
N ILE A 116 -18.35 7.90 6.96
CA ILE A 116 -17.27 8.86 6.80
C ILE A 116 -16.47 8.50 5.54
N ASP A 117 -16.46 9.38 4.56
CA ASP A 117 -15.61 9.28 3.39
C ASP A 117 -14.24 9.92 3.71
N GLN A 118 -13.29 9.10 4.11
CA GLN A 118 -11.95 9.57 4.51
C GLN A 118 -11.18 10.21 3.35
N ILE A 119 -11.35 9.70 2.12
CA ILE A 119 -10.65 10.23 0.92
C ILE A 119 -11.21 11.62 0.54
N ALA A 120 -12.54 11.79 0.53
CA ALA A 120 -13.15 13.09 0.26
C ALA A 120 -12.78 14.12 1.33
N ASN A 121 -12.80 13.72 2.61
CA ASN A 121 -12.38 14.58 3.73
C ASN A 121 -10.91 14.95 3.62
N LEU A 122 -10.03 14.00 3.26
CA LEU A 122 -8.61 14.25 3.06
C LEU A 122 -8.39 15.29 1.96
N GLN A 123 -9.01 15.13 0.79
CA GLN A 123 -8.89 16.08 -0.32
C GLN A 123 -9.37 17.48 0.08
N THR A 124 -10.51 17.57 0.73
CA THR A 124 -11.03 18.84 1.26
C THR A 124 -10.04 19.50 2.24
N GLN A 125 -9.44 18.72 3.14
CA GLN A 125 -8.49 19.24 4.13
C GLN A 125 -7.17 19.67 3.49
N ILE A 126 -6.66 18.98 2.48
CA ILE A 126 -5.44 19.40 1.77
C ILE A 126 -5.62 20.80 1.17
N HIS A 127 -6.79 21.11 0.59
CA HIS A 127 -7.08 22.44 0.05
C HIS A 127 -7.30 23.48 1.16
N ALA A 128 -8.10 23.16 2.16
CA ALA A 128 -8.53 24.13 3.19
C ALA A 128 -7.43 24.42 4.23
N ASN A 129 -6.63 23.40 4.57
CA ASN A 129 -5.58 23.50 5.60
C ASN A 129 -4.42 22.55 5.28
N PRO A 130 -3.56 22.86 4.31
CA PRO A 130 -2.43 22.01 3.92
C PRO A 130 -1.43 21.75 5.06
N ASN A 131 -1.39 22.62 6.09
CA ASN A 131 -0.52 22.44 7.26
C ASN A 131 -1.09 21.50 8.33
N SER A 132 -2.25 20.89 8.07
CA SER A 132 -2.89 19.96 9.00
C SER A 132 -1.99 18.74 9.24
N ARG A 133 -1.89 18.33 10.52
CA ARG A 133 -1.23 17.09 10.93
C ARG A 133 -2.21 15.90 10.97
N ARG A 134 -3.44 16.08 10.47
CA ARG A 134 -4.54 15.12 10.51
C ARG A 134 -4.91 14.62 9.11
N LEU A 135 -4.01 14.75 8.14
CA LEU A 135 -4.19 14.27 6.78
C LEU A 135 -3.97 12.73 6.74
N ILE A 136 -4.83 11.99 7.43
CA ILE A 136 -4.68 10.53 7.66
C ILE A 136 -5.89 9.81 7.10
N VAL A 137 -5.64 8.64 6.50
CA VAL A 137 -6.64 7.63 6.11
C VAL A 137 -6.28 6.31 6.77
N SER A 138 -7.23 5.68 7.46
CA SER A 138 -7.07 4.38 8.11
C SER A 138 -7.90 3.32 7.41
N ALA A 139 -7.30 2.16 7.17
CA ALA A 139 -8.01 0.94 6.78
C ALA A 139 -8.17 -0.03 7.96
N TRP A 140 -7.41 0.14 9.02
CA TRP A 140 -7.47 -0.71 10.21
C TRP A 140 -8.63 -0.28 11.11
N ASN A 141 -9.72 -1.06 11.06
CA ASN A 141 -10.91 -0.86 11.87
C ASN A 141 -11.10 -2.05 12.82
N PRO A 142 -10.76 -1.91 14.12
CA PRO A 142 -10.88 -3.04 15.07
C PRO A 142 -12.31 -3.60 15.22
N ALA A 143 -13.33 -2.80 14.89
CA ALA A 143 -14.72 -3.25 14.96
C ALA A 143 -15.15 -4.11 13.76
N GLU A 144 -14.41 -4.06 12.64
CA GLU A 144 -14.78 -4.72 11.39
C GLU A 144 -13.71 -5.67 10.84
N VAL A 145 -12.51 -5.68 11.42
CA VAL A 145 -11.36 -6.44 10.90
C VAL A 145 -11.65 -7.94 10.78
N ASP A 146 -12.47 -8.50 11.67
CA ASP A 146 -12.85 -9.91 11.64
C ASP A 146 -13.91 -10.24 10.57
N ASN A 147 -14.54 -9.23 10.00
CA ASN A 147 -15.51 -9.37 8.89
C ASN A 147 -14.84 -9.24 7.51
N MET A 148 -13.54 -8.98 7.45
CA MET A 148 -12.78 -8.83 6.22
C MET A 148 -12.22 -10.18 5.78
N ALA A 149 -12.32 -10.50 4.50
CA ALA A 149 -11.69 -11.71 3.93
C ALA A 149 -10.18 -11.73 4.19
N LEU A 150 -9.54 -10.57 4.21
CA LEU A 150 -8.14 -10.39 4.57
C LEU A 150 -7.95 -9.11 5.39
N PRO A 151 -7.51 -9.19 6.67
CA PRO A 151 -7.19 -8.03 7.49
C PRO A 151 -6.15 -7.12 6.80
N PRO A 152 -6.34 -5.78 6.80
CA PRO A 152 -5.49 -4.88 6.04
C PRO A 152 -4.02 -4.95 6.44
N CYS A 153 -3.14 -5.22 5.49
CA CYS A 153 -1.70 -5.07 5.68
C CYS A 153 -1.28 -3.60 5.67
N HIS A 154 -1.88 -2.80 4.77
CA HIS A 154 -1.73 -1.35 4.70
C HIS A 154 -2.67 -0.70 5.73
N CYS A 155 -2.19 -0.50 6.96
CA CYS A 155 -3.06 -0.11 8.08
C CYS A 155 -3.54 1.33 7.97
N LEU A 156 -2.64 2.25 7.66
CA LEU A 156 -2.91 3.68 7.51
C LEU A 156 -1.86 4.36 6.64
N PHE A 157 -2.26 5.48 6.06
CA PHE A 157 -1.33 6.39 5.42
C PHE A 157 -1.62 7.83 5.81
N GLN A 158 -0.58 8.66 5.80
CA GLN A 158 -0.63 10.08 6.14
C GLN A 158 0.00 10.90 5.03
N PHE A 159 -0.65 12.01 4.69
CA PHE A 159 -0.07 13.00 3.80
C PHE A 159 0.55 14.17 4.54
N TYR A 160 1.52 14.79 3.89
CA TYR A 160 2.23 15.97 4.37
C TYR A 160 2.49 16.93 3.22
N VAL A 161 2.14 18.20 3.41
CA VAL A 161 2.37 19.25 2.43
C VAL A 161 3.49 20.16 2.89
N ALA A 162 4.51 20.34 2.06
CA ALA A 162 5.59 21.30 2.29
C ALA A 162 6.14 21.80 0.96
N ASN A 163 6.47 23.09 0.88
CA ASN A 163 7.09 23.71 -0.29
C ASN A 163 6.33 23.43 -1.61
N GLY A 164 4.99 23.40 -1.56
CA GLY A 164 4.13 23.13 -2.71
C GLY A 164 4.18 21.66 -3.19
N ARG A 165 4.67 20.74 -2.34
CA ARG A 165 4.77 19.29 -2.63
C ARG A 165 3.95 18.49 -1.63
N LEU A 166 3.31 17.43 -2.13
CA LEU A 166 2.55 16.45 -1.34
C LEU A 166 3.36 15.16 -1.20
N SER A 167 3.68 14.79 0.03
CA SER A 167 4.34 13.52 0.37
C SER A 167 3.36 12.59 1.08
N CYS A 168 3.56 11.28 0.96
CA CYS A 168 2.75 10.25 1.61
C CYS A 168 3.64 9.31 2.43
N GLN A 169 3.23 9.02 3.66
CA GLN A 169 3.82 7.95 4.46
C GLN A 169 2.80 6.85 4.69
N LEU A 170 3.12 5.62 4.26
CA LEU A 170 2.36 4.40 4.53
C LEU A 170 2.93 3.69 5.76
N TYR A 171 2.08 3.23 6.67
CA TYR A 171 2.41 2.18 7.63
C TYR A 171 1.77 0.86 7.18
N GLN A 172 2.63 -0.13 6.89
CA GLN A 172 2.26 -1.50 6.54
C GLN A 172 2.69 -2.44 7.66
N ARG A 173 1.74 -3.08 8.35
CA ARG A 173 2.02 -3.96 9.50
C ARG A 173 2.74 -5.25 9.15
N SER A 174 2.51 -5.75 7.94
CA SER A 174 3.01 -7.05 7.46
C SER A 174 3.29 -6.95 5.96
N ALA A 175 4.47 -7.33 5.52
CA ALA A 175 4.93 -7.13 4.16
C ALA A 175 5.78 -8.31 3.67
N ASP A 176 5.23 -9.08 2.72
CA ASP A 176 6.03 -9.96 1.87
C ASP A 176 6.91 -9.10 0.97
N ILE A 177 8.21 -9.09 1.26
CA ILE A 177 9.14 -8.19 0.57
C ILE A 177 9.43 -8.59 -0.87
N PHE A 178 9.21 -9.86 -1.22
CA PHE A 178 9.48 -10.36 -2.57
C PHE A 178 8.24 -10.28 -3.47
N LEU A 179 7.07 -10.75 -3.01
CA LEU A 179 5.86 -10.76 -3.83
C LEU A 179 5.09 -9.44 -3.74
N GLY A 180 4.91 -8.88 -2.54
CA GLY A 180 3.98 -7.78 -2.27
C GLY A 180 4.60 -6.39 -2.34
N VAL A 181 5.72 -6.16 -1.65
CA VAL A 181 6.32 -4.82 -1.49
C VAL A 181 6.55 -4.08 -2.81
N PRO A 182 7.04 -4.71 -3.91
CA PRO A 182 7.18 -4.01 -5.18
C PRO A 182 5.87 -3.43 -5.73
N PHE A 183 4.75 -4.14 -5.57
CA PHE A 183 3.41 -3.67 -5.95
C PHE A 183 2.94 -2.55 -5.03
N ASN A 184 3.19 -2.67 -3.72
CA ASN A 184 2.79 -1.67 -2.73
C ASN A 184 3.54 -0.34 -2.94
N ILE A 185 4.84 -0.36 -3.24
CA ILE A 185 5.63 0.83 -3.59
C ILE A 185 4.98 1.55 -4.78
N ALA A 186 4.72 0.83 -5.86
CA ALA A 186 4.13 1.41 -7.06
C ALA A 186 2.70 1.95 -6.83
N SER A 187 1.86 1.21 -6.08
CA SER A 187 0.49 1.61 -5.78
C SER A 187 0.43 2.91 -4.99
N TYR A 188 1.20 3.02 -3.90
CA TYR A 188 1.18 4.23 -3.06
C TYR A 188 1.93 5.41 -3.67
N ALA A 189 2.96 5.18 -4.48
CA ALA A 189 3.55 6.22 -5.30
C ALA A 189 2.54 6.80 -6.29
N LEU A 190 1.76 5.93 -6.96
CA LEU A 190 0.69 6.34 -7.87
C LEU A 190 -0.40 7.13 -7.12
N LEU A 191 -0.87 6.63 -5.97
CA LEU A 191 -1.82 7.34 -5.12
C LEU A 191 -1.31 8.74 -4.75
N THR A 192 -0.03 8.85 -4.36
CA THR A 192 0.59 10.14 -3.99
C THR A 192 0.60 11.10 -5.17
N MET A 193 0.97 10.63 -6.35
CA MET A 193 0.99 11.47 -7.58
C MET A 193 -0.42 11.89 -8.00
N MET A 194 -1.42 11.00 -7.91
CA MET A 194 -2.83 11.31 -8.21
C MET A 194 -3.38 12.35 -7.24
N MET A 195 -3.15 12.19 -5.95
CA MET A 195 -3.61 13.14 -4.93
C MET A 195 -2.92 14.49 -5.05
N ALA A 196 -1.63 14.51 -5.37
CA ALA A 196 -0.90 15.76 -5.65
C ALA A 196 -1.51 16.50 -6.84
N GLN A 197 -1.75 15.80 -7.96
CA GLN A 197 -2.38 16.36 -9.15
C GLN A 197 -3.80 16.89 -8.86
N ALA A 198 -4.60 16.14 -8.12
CA ALA A 198 -5.97 16.53 -7.76
C ALA A 198 -6.03 17.70 -6.75
N SER A 199 -4.91 18.07 -6.15
CA SER A 199 -4.78 19.14 -5.16
C SER A 199 -3.92 20.32 -5.64
N ASP A 200 -3.58 20.39 -6.94
CA ASP A 200 -2.71 21.40 -7.54
C ASP A 200 -1.33 21.51 -6.87
N LEU A 201 -0.82 20.38 -6.37
CA LEU A 201 0.50 20.24 -5.76
C LEU A 201 1.42 19.40 -6.64
N LYS A 202 2.72 19.53 -6.42
CA LYS A 202 3.72 18.62 -7.00
C LYS A 202 3.85 17.39 -6.12
N ALA A 203 4.16 16.24 -6.72
CA ALA A 203 4.50 15.05 -5.96
C ALA A 203 5.81 15.28 -5.17
N GLY A 204 5.81 14.87 -3.90
CA GLY A 204 6.95 14.91 -3.00
C GLY A 204 7.59 13.53 -2.86
N GLU A 205 7.67 13.02 -1.63
CA GLU A 205 8.20 11.69 -1.33
C GLU A 205 7.07 10.68 -1.07
N PHE A 206 7.32 9.43 -1.43
CA PHE A 206 6.63 8.29 -0.84
C PHE A 206 7.54 7.65 0.23
N ILE A 207 7.04 7.55 1.45
CA ILE A 207 7.72 6.93 2.58
C ILE A 207 7.00 5.64 2.94
N HIS A 208 7.69 4.50 2.87
CA HIS A 208 7.13 3.20 3.19
C HIS A 208 7.70 2.71 4.52
N THR A 209 6.88 2.75 5.57
CA THR A 209 7.20 2.24 6.90
C THR A 209 6.57 0.86 7.08
N ILE A 210 7.40 -0.14 7.36
CA ILE A 210 7.00 -1.54 7.46
C ILE A 210 7.21 -2.02 8.91
N GLY A 211 6.23 -2.72 9.44
CA GLY A 211 6.33 -3.45 10.71
C GLY A 211 7.10 -4.76 10.52
N ASP A 212 6.40 -5.87 10.28
CA ASP A 212 7.01 -7.17 9.96
C ASP A 212 7.34 -7.23 8.46
N ALA A 213 8.63 -7.11 8.13
CA ALA A 213 9.15 -7.26 6.79
C ALA A 213 9.71 -8.68 6.64
N HIS A 214 9.09 -9.50 5.79
CA HIS A 214 9.45 -10.92 5.69
C HIS A 214 9.64 -11.41 4.25
N LEU A 215 10.50 -12.41 4.14
CA LEU A 215 10.77 -13.17 2.93
C LEU A 215 10.40 -14.64 3.20
N TYR A 216 9.50 -15.19 2.39
CA TYR A 216 9.18 -16.62 2.45
C TYR A 216 10.38 -17.47 2.07
N SER A 217 10.56 -18.60 2.75
CA SER A 217 11.73 -19.47 2.56
C SER A 217 11.86 -20.01 1.16
N ASN A 218 10.74 -20.23 0.45
CA ASN A 218 10.70 -20.69 -0.93
C ASN A 218 11.05 -19.61 -1.98
N HIS A 219 11.30 -18.36 -1.55
CA HIS A 219 11.72 -17.26 -2.43
C HIS A 219 13.15 -16.79 -2.16
N VAL A 220 13.88 -17.48 -1.30
CA VAL A 220 15.25 -17.11 -0.92
C VAL A 220 16.19 -17.11 -2.12
N GLU A 221 16.16 -18.18 -2.92
CA GLU A 221 17.03 -18.31 -4.11
C GLU A 221 16.74 -17.23 -5.17
N GLN A 222 15.49 -16.77 -5.28
CA GLN A 222 15.11 -15.73 -6.24
C GLN A 222 15.44 -14.32 -5.72
N ALA A 223 15.63 -14.18 -4.41
CA ALA A 223 15.98 -12.92 -3.77
C ALA A 223 17.50 -12.65 -3.76
N ASP A 224 18.31 -13.69 -3.92
CA ASP A 224 19.77 -13.63 -4.05
C ASP A 224 20.18 -13.30 -5.49
#